data_c7db7c4665a68ad305343357d4365401
#
_entry.id   c7db7c4665a68ad305343357d4365401
#
_cell.length_a   1.000
_cell.length_b   1.000
_cell.length_c   1.000
_cell.angle_alpha   90.00
_cell.angle_beta   90.00
_cell.angle_gamma   90.00
#
_symmetry.space_group_name_H-M   'P 1'
#
loop_
_entity.id
_entity.type
_entity.pdbx_description
1 polymer ?
#
loop_
_entity_poly.entity_id
_entity_poly.type
_entity_poly.pdbx_seq_one_letter_code
_entity_poly.pdbx_strand_id
1 'polypeptide(L)'
;MNLAPWPWVQVVQGDAAAFPVTPVDRIYVNFAVADPVDAWFDQLSDGGTLVFPLGLAFQRGALLRITRQGAGFAARHISPCGFVGAAGRLAGDAGHQARLAAALAAGGIADVASLHRPPSSPAQAWLRTPRWTLSPEPPAA
;
A
#
# COMPACT_ATOMS: atom_id res chain seq x y z
N MET A 1 23.00 4.67 -12.29
CA MET A 1 23.31 5.01 -10.86
C MET A 1 24.44 4.09 -10.39
N ASN A 2 25.48 4.64 -9.81
CA ASN A 2 26.60 3.84 -9.31
C ASN A 2 26.45 3.67 -7.79
N LEU A 3 26.17 2.44 -7.34
CA LEU A 3 26.02 2.08 -5.92
C LEU A 3 27.26 1.35 -5.36
N ALA A 4 28.38 1.32 -6.12
CA ALA A 4 29.61 0.66 -5.69
C ALA A 4 30.13 1.09 -4.30
N PRO A 5 29.97 2.37 -3.85
CA PRO A 5 30.35 2.76 -2.50
C PRO A 5 29.50 2.15 -1.38
N TRP A 6 28.36 1.52 -1.71
CA TRP A 6 27.42 0.93 -0.74
C TRP A 6 27.27 -0.58 -1.00
N PRO A 7 28.23 -1.41 -0.57
CA PRO A 7 28.24 -2.86 -0.87
C PRO A 7 27.08 -3.64 -0.24
N TRP A 8 26.39 -3.05 0.75
CA TRP A 8 25.17 -3.62 1.35
C TRP A 8 23.91 -3.38 0.51
N VAL A 9 23.97 -2.57 -0.56
CA VAL A 9 22.85 -2.32 -1.45
C VAL A 9 22.87 -3.35 -2.57
N GLN A 10 21.79 -4.12 -2.67
CA GLN A 10 21.56 -5.05 -3.77
C GLN A 10 20.54 -4.45 -4.74
N VAL A 11 20.94 -4.25 -5.99
CA VAL A 11 20.05 -3.81 -7.07
C VAL A 11 19.45 -5.04 -7.74
N VAL A 12 18.14 -5.06 -7.82
CA VAL A 12 17.39 -6.12 -8.51
C VAL A 12 16.52 -5.48 -9.58
N GLN A 13 16.67 -5.94 -10.81
CA GLN A 13 15.78 -5.56 -11.91
C GLN A 13 14.62 -6.56 -11.97
N GLY A 14 13.38 -6.05 -11.95
CA GLY A 14 12.21 -6.92 -12.01
C GLY A 14 10.91 -6.15 -11.79
N ASP A 15 9.82 -6.90 -11.78
CA ASP A 15 8.49 -6.36 -11.46
C ASP A 15 8.36 -6.18 -9.94
N ALA A 16 8.16 -4.95 -9.49
CA ALA A 16 7.99 -4.64 -8.07
C ALA A 16 6.80 -5.37 -7.42
N ALA A 17 5.81 -5.80 -8.21
CA ALA A 17 4.69 -6.59 -7.71
C ALA A 17 5.09 -8.02 -7.28
N ALA A 18 6.24 -8.52 -7.74
CA ALA A 18 6.76 -9.85 -7.42
C ALA A 18 7.79 -9.86 -6.28
N PHE A 19 8.15 -8.70 -5.74
CA PHE A 19 9.15 -8.57 -4.67
C PHE A 19 8.54 -7.89 -3.42
N PRO A 20 9.10 -8.14 -2.20
CA PRO A 20 10.16 -9.09 -1.91
C PRO A 20 9.68 -10.55 -1.95
N VAL A 21 10.62 -11.49 -2.04
CA VAL A 21 10.35 -12.93 -2.01
C VAL A 21 10.71 -13.59 -0.67
N THR A 22 11.27 -12.81 0.26
CA THR A 22 11.63 -13.22 1.62
C THR A 22 11.15 -12.18 2.61
N PRO A 23 10.95 -12.53 3.89
CA PRO A 23 10.52 -11.58 4.91
C PRO A 23 11.43 -10.37 5.02
N VAL A 24 10.83 -9.20 5.16
CA VAL A 24 11.52 -7.91 5.32
C VAL A 24 10.84 -7.06 6.39
N ASP A 25 11.61 -6.18 7.02
CA ASP A 25 11.11 -5.28 8.07
C ASP A 25 10.57 -3.97 7.50
N ARG A 26 11.05 -3.56 6.33
CA ARG A 26 10.68 -2.29 5.70
C ARG A 26 10.52 -2.43 4.20
N ILE A 27 9.41 -1.90 3.70
CA ILE A 27 9.18 -1.70 2.27
C ILE A 27 8.86 -0.23 2.07
N TYR A 28 9.59 0.43 1.18
CA TYR A 28 9.29 1.78 0.73
C TYR A 28 9.08 1.80 -0.77
N VAL A 29 7.92 2.31 -1.18
CA VAL A 29 7.52 2.39 -2.59
C VAL A 29 7.55 3.85 -3.03
N ASN A 30 8.25 4.15 -4.10
CA ASN A 30 8.46 5.51 -4.59
C ASN A 30 7.77 5.78 -5.94
N PHE A 31 6.54 5.29 -6.09
CA PHE A 31 5.63 5.58 -7.20
C PHE A 31 4.18 5.38 -6.74
N ALA A 32 3.22 6.02 -7.42
CA ALA A 32 1.82 5.91 -7.03
C ALA A 32 1.29 4.52 -7.35
N VAL A 33 0.66 3.90 -6.36
CA VAL A 33 0.08 2.56 -6.43
C VAL A 33 -1.43 2.67 -6.21
N ALA A 34 -2.21 2.21 -7.16
CA ALA A 34 -3.66 2.17 -7.01
C ALA A 34 -4.13 0.87 -6.33
N ASP A 35 -3.39 -0.22 -6.55
CA ASP A 35 -3.76 -1.56 -6.07
C ASP A 35 -2.52 -2.30 -5.53
N PRO A 36 -2.20 -2.13 -4.23
CA PRO A 36 -1.08 -2.84 -3.62
C PRO A 36 -1.27 -4.36 -3.66
N VAL A 37 -0.16 -5.09 -3.76
CA VAL A 37 -0.15 -6.53 -3.99
C VAL A 37 0.03 -7.33 -2.70
N ASP A 38 -0.49 -8.55 -2.70
CA ASP A 38 -0.43 -9.46 -1.55
C ASP A 38 1.00 -9.76 -1.10
N ALA A 39 1.94 -9.88 -2.03
CA ALA A 39 3.34 -10.16 -1.73
C ALA A 39 3.95 -9.16 -0.74
N TRP A 40 3.57 -7.88 -0.82
CA TRP A 40 4.09 -6.86 0.11
C TRP A 40 3.58 -7.09 1.53
N PHE A 41 2.31 -7.46 1.69
CA PHE A 41 1.73 -7.75 3.01
C PHE A 41 2.24 -9.08 3.59
N ASP A 42 2.35 -10.10 2.74
CA ASP A 42 2.77 -11.44 3.14
C ASP A 42 4.22 -11.47 3.63
N GLN A 43 5.08 -10.64 3.05
CA GLN A 43 6.51 -10.62 3.36
C GLN A 43 6.90 -9.60 4.44
N LEU A 44 5.96 -8.80 4.96
CA LEU A 44 6.27 -7.98 6.13
C LEU A 44 6.44 -8.85 7.38
N SER A 45 7.57 -8.68 8.06
CA SER A 45 7.77 -9.22 9.40
C SER A 45 6.78 -8.61 10.40
N ASP A 46 6.50 -9.26 11.51
CA ASP A 46 5.70 -8.68 12.58
C ASP A 46 6.35 -7.37 13.08
N GLY A 47 5.56 -6.32 13.19
CA GLY A 47 6.05 -4.96 13.45
C GLY A 47 6.69 -4.27 12.23
N GLY A 48 6.82 -4.96 11.12
CA GLY A 48 7.35 -4.41 9.88
C GLY A 48 6.42 -3.37 9.25
N THR A 49 6.98 -2.47 8.45
CA THR A 49 6.23 -1.36 7.85
C THR A 49 6.38 -1.30 6.34
N LEU A 50 5.26 -1.01 5.68
CA LEU A 50 5.17 -0.67 4.27
C LEU A 50 4.72 0.79 4.15
N VAL A 51 5.48 1.60 3.41
CA VAL A 51 5.10 2.97 3.08
C VAL A 51 4.95 3.08 1.58
N PHE A 52 3.79 3.53 1.11
CA PHE A 52 3.52 3.70 -0.30
C PHE A 52 2.54 4.83 -0.58
N PRO A 53 2.67 5.52 -1.73
CA PRO A 53 1.68 6.48 -2.20
C PRO A 53 0.46 5.75 -2.77
N LEU A 54 -0.68 5.80 -2.09
CA LEU A 54 -1.95 5.32 -2.63
C LEU A 54 -2.52 6.39 -3.56
N GLY A 55 -2.64 6.09 -4.84
CA GLY A 55 -3.15 7.07 -5.78
C GLY A 55 -3.01 6.68 -7.23
N LEU A 56 -3.39 7.61 -8.08
CA LEU A 56 -3.30 7.53 -9.53
C LEU A 56 -2.16 8.42 -10.05
N ALA A 57 -1.68 8.11 -11.25
CA ALA A 57 -0.59 8.85 -11.88
C ALA A 57 -0.88 10.36 -11.95
N PHE A 58 0.05 11.16 -11.50
CA PHE A 58 0.01 12.63 -11.54
C PHE A 58 -1.22 13.27 -10.87
N GLN A 59 -1.92 12.53 -10.02
CA GLN A 59 -3.04 13.03 -9.24
C GLN A 59 -2.67 13.11 -7.76
N ARG A 60 -3.42 13.93 -7.01
CA ARG A 60 -3.27 14.01 -5.57
C ARG A 60 -3.73 12.70 -4.94
N GLY A 61 -2.81 12.01 -4.30
CA GLY A 61 -3.03 10.79 -3.54
C GLY A 61 -2.70 10.95 -2.07
N ALA A 62 -2.54 9.84 -1.39
CA ALA A 62 -2.28 9.77 0.03
C ALA A 62 -1.06 8.87 0.32
N LEU A 63 -0.06 9.41 1.00
CA LEU A 63 1.04 8.60 1.51
C LEU A 63 0.55 7.82 2.72
N LEU A 64 0.55 6.50 2.61
CA LEU A 64 0.12 5.58 3.67
C LEU A 64 1.30 4.84 4.27
N ARG A 65 1.22 4.61 5.58
CA ARG A 65 2.06 3.65 6.30
C ARG A 65 1.19 2.51 6.81
N ILE A 66 1.55 1.29 6.42
CA ILE A 66 0.95 0.06 6.92
C ILE A 66 1.95 -0.59 7.86
N THR A 67 1.50 -1.00 9.04
CA THR A 67 2.32 -1.72 10.02
C THR A 67 1.69 -3.07 10.32
N ARG A 68 2.43 -4.15 10.16
CA ARG A 68 1.95 -5.48 10.53
C ARG A 68 1.87 -5.62 12.05
N GLN A 69 0.76 -6.13 12.54
CA GLN A 69 0.49 -6.40 13.96
C GLN A 69 -0.09 -7.82 14.07
N GLY A 70 0.78 -8.82 14.16
CA GLY A 70 0.36 -10.21 14.11
C GLY A 70 -0.33 -10.56 12.79
N ALA A 71 -1.59 -10.94 12.85
CA ALA A 71 -2.41 -11.26 11.68
C ALA A 71 -3.03 -10.02 11.02
N GLY A 72 -3.08 -8.88 11.70
CA GLY A 72 -3.70 -7.64 11.24
C GLY A 72 -2.70 -6.60 10.75
N PHE A 73 -3.22 -5.53 10.19
CA PHE A 73 -2.43 -4.41 9.68
C PHE A 73 -3.04 -3.08 10.14
N ALA A 74 -2.26 -2.31 10.91
CA ALA A 74 -2.59 -0.93 11.18
C ALA A 74 -2.29 -0.07 9.95
N ALA A 75 -3.11 0.91 9.65
CA ALA A 75 -2.92 1.85 8.56
C ALA A 75 -2.94 3.28 9.07
N ARG A 76 -2.08 4.12 8.53
CA ARG A 76 -2.04 5.54 8.89
C ARG A 76 -1.78 6.40 7.66
N HIS A 77 -2.60 7.41 7.47
CA HIS A 77 -2.34 8.49 6.54
C HIS A 77 -1.21 9.39 7.09
N ILE A 78 -0.16 9.59 6.30
CA ILE A 78 0.98 10.43 6.67
C ILE A 78 0.80 11.84 6.12
N SER A 79 0.54 11.96 4.82
CA SER A 79 0.39 13.24 4.13
C SER A 79 -0.28 13.06 2.77
N PRO A 80 -0.83 14.12 2.19
CA PRO A 80 -1.10 14.16 0.76
C PRO A 80 0.21 14.01 -0.03
N CYS A 81 0.14 13.42 -1.21
CA CYS A 81 1.30 13.27 -2.09
C CYS A 81 0.87 13.20 -3.56
N GLY A 82 1.85 13.31 -4.46
CA GLY A 82 1.67 13.09 -5.89
C GLY A 82 2.92 12.45 -6.45
N PHE A 83 2.75 11.38 -7.22
CA PHE A 83 3.85 10.58 -7.77
C PHE A 83 3.56 10.16 -9.21
N VAL A 84 4.62 9.75 -9.90
CA VAL A 84 4.50 9.01 -11.16
C VAL A 84 3.77 7.71 -10.88
N GLY A 85 2.82 7.35 -11.73
CA GLY A 85 2.00 6.15 -11.54
C GLY A 85 2.76 4.87 -11.82
N ALA A 86 2.38 3.81 -11.10
CA ALA A 86 2.78 2.46 -11.42
C ALA A 86 2.21 2.01 -12.77
N ALA A 87 2.86 1.01 -13.36
CA ALA A 87 2.35 0.29 -14.52
C ALA A 87 1.87 -1.11 -14.09
N GLY A 88 1.15 -1.77 -15.01
CA GLY A 88 0.71 -3.14 -14.81
C GLY A 88 -0.23 -3.32 -13.62
N ARG A 89 -0.01 -4.39 -12.87
CA ARG A 89 -0.89 -4.83 -11.80
C ARG A 89 -1.09 -3.80 -10.68
N LEU A 90 -0.03 -3.06 -10.35
CA LEU A 90 -0.05 -2.05 -9.30
C LEU A 90 -0.87 -0.80 -9.66
N ALA A 91 -1.16 -0.62 -10.94
CA ALA A 91 -2.04 0.46 -11.42
C ALA A 91 -3.53 0.16 -11.24
N GLY A 92 -3.90 -1.10 -11.03
CA GLY A 92 -5.29 -1.53 -11.01
C GLY A 92 -5.98 -1.41 -12.39
N ASP A 93 -7.17 -1.98 -12.51
CA ASP A 93 -8.01 -1.79 -13.70
C ASP A 93 -8.78 -0.46 -13.67
N ALA A 94 -9.45 -0.12 -14.77
CA ALA A 94 -10.19 1.13 -14.91
C ALA A 94 -11.30 1.29 -13.85
N GLY A 95 -12.00 0.21 -13.51
CA GLY A 95 -13.05 0.23 -12.49
C GLY A 95 -12.49 0.48 -11.10
N HIS A 96 -11.37 -0.16 -10.76
CA HIS A 96 -10.66 0.07 -9.51
C HIS A 96 -10.14 1.51 -9.41
N GLN A 97 -9.52 2.02 -10.47
CA GLN A 97 -9.02 3.40 -10.54
C GLN A 97 -10.14 4.42 -10.32
N ALA A 98 -11.31 4.20 -10.93
CA ALA A 98 -12.47 5.09 -10.76
C ALA A 98 -12.98 5.09 -9.31
N ARG A 99 -13.05 3.91 -8.65
CA ARG A 99 -13.45 3.82 -7.24
C ARG A 99 -12.46 4.50 -6.32
N LEU A 100 -11.15 4.30 -6.56
CA LEU A 100 -10.10 4.96 -5.79
C LEU A 100 -10.14 6.49 -5.96
N ALA A 101 -10.29 6.98 -7.17
CA ALA A 101 -10.41 8.41 -7.46
C ALA A 101 -11.61 9.01 -6.73
N ALA A 102 -12.76 8.35 -6.76
CA ALA A 102 -13.96 8.80 -6.06
C ALA A 102 -13.77 8.83 -4.53
N ALA A 103 -13.14 7.80 -3.97
CA ALA A 103 -12.85 7.74 -2.53
C ALA A 103 -11.88 8.85 -2.09
N LEU A 104 -10.82 9.09 -2.86
CA LEU A 104 -9.87 10.18 -2.58
C LEU A 104 -10.54 11.56 -2.67
N ALA A 105 -11.41 11.77 -3.67
CA ALA A 105 -12.15 13.01 -3.83
C ALA A 105 -13.17 13.25 -2.70
N ALA A 106 -13.79 12.20 -2.19
CA ALA A 106 -14.73 12.28 -1.07
C ALA A 106 -14.05 12.61 0.27
N GLY A 107 -12.74 12.42 0.38
CA GLY A 107 -11.99 12.68 1.61
C GLY A 107 -12.09 11.54 2.63
N GLY A 108 -11.72 11.82 3.88
CA GLY A 108 -11.80 10.85 4.98
C GLY A 108 -10.63 9.88 5.09
N ILE A 109 -9.63 9.95 4.21
CA ILE A 109 -8.45 9.09 4.28
C ILE A 109 -7.65 9.26 5.58
N ALA A 110 -7.72 10.44 6.19
CA ALA A 110 -7.04 10.73 7.45
C ALA A 110 -7.58 9.92 8.64
N ASP A 111 -8.80 9.42 8.54
CA ASP A 111 -9.47 8.63 9.59
C ASP A 111 -9.20 7.12 9.45
N VAL A 112 -8.51 6.69 8.40
CA VAL A 112 -8.15 5.29 8.19
C VAL A 112 -7.20 4.83 9.30
N ALA A 113 -7.56 3.71 9.95
CA ALA A 113 -6.81 3.11 11.05
C ALA A 113 -6.28 1.70 10.76
N SER A 114 -6.84 1.02 9.76
CA SER A 114 -6.46 -0.36 9.45
C SER A 114 -6.60 -0.71 7.97
N LEU A 115 -5.88 -1.76 7.59
CA LEU A 115 -6.07 -2.49 6.34
C LEU A 115 -6.46 -3.94 6.68
N HIS A 116 -7.55 -4.38 6.10
CA HIS A 116 -8.05 -5.75 6.25
C HIS A 116 -7.88 -6.52 4.96
N ARG A 117 -7.62 -7.81 5.08
CA ARG A 117 -7.54 -8.76 3.96
C ARG A 117 -8.49 -9.92 4.23
N PRO A 118 -9.09 -10.54 3.21
CA PRO A 118 -9.94 -11.71 3.42
C PRO A 118 -9.24 -12.79 4.27
N PRO A 119 -9.95 -13.44 5.20
CA PRO A 119 -11.39 -13.38 5.44
C PRO A 119 -11.85 -12.20 6.33
N SER A 120 -10.93 -11.37 6.84
CA SER A 120 -11.30 -10.21 7.68
C SER A 120 -12.07 -9.17 6.85
N SER A 121 -13.23 -8.78 7.34
CA SER A 121 -14.11 -7.80 6.69
C SER A 121 -14.68 -6.84 7.72
N PRO A 122 -14.15 -5.61 7.81
CA PRO A 122 -14.67 -4.61 8.73
C PRO A 122 -16.08 -4.18 8.34
N ALA A 123 -16.88 -3.73 9.32
CA ALA A 123 -18.23 -3.22 9.07
C ALA A 123 -18.19 -1.91 8.30
N GLN A 124 -17.23 -1.03 8.64
CA GLN A 124 -17.00 0.24 7.97
C GLN A 124 -15.79 0.15 7.04
N ALA A 125 -15.88 0.78 5.87
CA ALA A 125 -14.80 0.84 4.91
C ALA A 125 -14.68 2.25 4.32
N TRP A 126 -13.44 2.74 4.26
CA TRP A 126 -13.13 3.91 3.45
C TRP A 126 -13.09 3.53 1.96
N LEU A 127 -12.43 2.41 1.64
CA LEU A 127 -12.43 1.79 0.31
C LEU A 127 -12.38 0.27 0.46
N ARG A 128 -13.29 -0.41 -0.19
CA ARG A 128 -13.37 -1.87 -0.23
C ARG A 128 -13.00 -2.38 -1.61
N THR A 129 -12.07 -3.33 -1.65
CA THR A 129 -11.70 -4.06 -2.86
C THR A 129 -11.82 -5.58 -2.61
N PRO A 130 -11.74 -6.42 -3.63
CA PRO A 130 -11.77 -7.86 -3.42
C PRO A 130 -10.62 -8.42 -2.58
N ARG A 131 -9.47 -7.73 -2.56
CA ARG A 131 -8.26 -8.25 -1.91
C ARG A 131 -7.89 -7.52 -0.63
N TRP A 132 -8.32 -6.28 -0.47
CA TRP A 132 -8.04 -5.47 0.72
C TRP A 132 -9.13 -4.42 0.95
N THR A 133 -9.23 -4.01 2.19
CA THR A 133 -10.15 -2.94 2.61
C THR A 133 -9.43 -1.99 3.54
N LEU A 134 -9.44 -0.70 3.25
CA LEU A 134 -9.03 0.35 4.20
C LEU A 134 -10.23 0.75 5.04
N SER A 135 -10.05 0.83 6.35
CA SER A 135 -11.12 1.04 7.32
C SER A 135 -10.72 2.03 8.41
N PRO A 136 -11.67 2.83 8.93
CA PRO A 136 -11.47 3.59 10.16
C PRO A 136 -11.54 2.71 11.43
N GLU A 137 -11.95 1.46 11.33
CA GLU A 137 -11.96 0.53 12.45
C GLU A 137 -10.53 0.08 12.82
N PRO A 138 -10.31 -0.40 14.06
CA PRO A 138 -9.00 -0.92 14.46
C PRO A 138 -8.60 -2.16 13.64
N PRO A 139 -7.30 -2.50 13.60
CA PRO A 139 -6.83 -3.71 12.95
C PRO A 139 -7.52 -4.97 13.48
N ALA A 140 -7.61 -5.98 12.60
CA ALA A 140 -8.01 -7.31 13.03
C ALA A 140 -7.01 -7.86 14.08
N ALA A 141 -7.56 -8.54 15.06
CA ALA A 141 -6.77 -9.18 16.13
C ALA A 141 -5.96 -10.37 15.58
#